data_fc807a429938431758545a04ff89f26b
#
_entry.id   fc807a429938431758545a04ff89f26b
#
_cell.length_a   1.000
_cell.length_b   1.000
_cell.length_c   1.000
_cell.angle_alpha   90.00
_cell.angle_beta   90.00
_cell.angle_gamma   90.00
#
_symmetry.space_group_name_H-M   'P 1'
#
loop_
_entity.id
_entity.type
_entity.pdbx_description
1 polymer ?
#
loop_
_entity_poly.entity_id
_entity_poly.type
_entity_poly.pdbx_seq_one_letter_code
_entity_poly.pdbx_strand_id
1 'polypeptide(L)'
;PLPQPGNPKPRVFRMLADGGVINRYGFNGNGMEYAAQNLAAIDRRPAVLGVNVGANKTSADPIEDYHVAVARLAAFADYVTLNISSPNTPGLRDLQADQLLQHLLAAGRSGLAEAGKKIPLFLKVAPDLQTTAIRKIVACCVDHNVDGIIATNTTVTRPEELSSTNADEQGGLSGAPLFAMS
;
A
#
# COMPACT_ATOMS: atom_id res chain seq x y z
N PRO A 1 -0.23 11.61 0.72
CA PRO A 1 0.72 12.72 0.64
C PRO A 1 0.63 13.70 1.81
N LEU A 2 -0.58 14.13 2.20
CA LEU A 2 -0.79 15.07 3.29
C LEU A 2 -0.81 14.38 4.66
N PRO A 3 -0.52 15.09 5.76
CA PRO A 3 -0.72 14.59 7.11
C PRO A 3 -2.17 14.16 7.34
N GLN A 4 -2.36 13.01 8.02
CA GLN A 4 -3.70 12.57 8.40
C GLN A 4 -3.66 11.73 9.69
N PRO A 5 -4.72 11.83 10.54
CA PRO A 5 -4.74 11.17 11.85
C PRO A 5 -4.93 9.65 11.75
N GLY A 6 -5.43 9.16 10.62
CA GLY A 6 -5.91 7.79 10.47
C GLY A 6 -7.24 7.54 11.18
N ASN A 7 -7.56 6.26 11.37
CA ASN A 7 -8.81 5.88 12.05
C ASN A 7 -8.72 6.04 13.57
N PRO A 8 -9.86 6.18 14.28
CA PRO A 8 -9.90 6.25 15.75
C PRO A 8 -9.26 5.03 16.42
N LYS A 9 -8.75 5.23 17.63
CA LYS A 9 -8.26 4.15 18.50
C LYS A 9 -9.43 3.54 19.31
N PRO A 10 -9.34 2.24 19.70
CA PRO A 10 -8.29 1.27 19.40
C PRO A 10 -8.28 0.85 17.92
N ARG A 11 -7.11 0.61 17.37
CA ARG A 11 -6.97 0.30 15.94
C ARG A 11 -5.93 -0.79 15.64
N VAL A 12 -5.47 -1.49 16.68
CA VAL A 12 -4.58 -2.66 16.58
C VAL A 12 -5.01 -3.69 17.60
N PHE A 13 -5.20 -4.91 17.17
CA PHE A 13 -5.71 -6.02 17.97
C PHE A 13 -4.82 -7.23 17.76
N ARG A 14 -4.15 -7.66 18.82
CA ARG A 14 -3.30 -8.84 18.78
C ARG A 14 -4.14 -10.09 18.89
N MET A 15 -3.81 -11.07 18.10
CA MET A 15 -4.42 -12.39 18.04
C MET A 15 -3.37 -13.44 18.40
N LEU A 16 -3.03 -13.50 19.69
CA LEU A 16 -1.88 -14.30 20.17
C LEU A 16 -2.09 -15.80 19.91
N ALA A 17 -3.32 -16.30 20.11
CA ALA A 17 -3.63 -17.71 19.89
C ALA A 17 -3.47 -18.12 18.41
N ASP A 18 -3.71 -17.18 17.48
CA ASP A 18 -3.69 -17.44 16.04
C ASP A 18 -2.40 -16.94 15.37
N GLY A 19 -1.45 -16.38 16.13
CA GLY A 19 -0.23 -15.80 15.57
C GLY A 19 -0.49 -14.64 14.61
N GLY A 20 -1.55 -13.85 14.85
CA GLY A 20 -2.02 -12.79 13.95
C GLY A 20 -2.17 -11.42 14.60
N VAL A 21 -2.46 -10.44 13.75
CA VAL A 21 -2.80 -9.07 14.15
C VAL A 21 -3.88 -8.54 13.22
N ILE A 22 -4.92 -7.93 13.80
CA ILE A 22 -5.87 -7.12 13.05
C ILE A 22 -5.54 -5.65 13.25
N ASN A 23 -5.49 -4.88 12.17
CA ASN A 23 -5.27 -3.44 12.23
C ASN A 23 -6.26 -2.66 11.35
N ARG A 24 -6.57 -1.44 11.79
CA ARG A 24 -7.35 -0.45 11.04
C ARG A 24 -6.71 0.93 11.14
N TYR A 25 -5.40 1.03 10.85
CA TYR A 25 -4.66 2.28 10.99
C TYR A 25 -5.22 3.43 10.15
N GLY A 26 -5.60 3.18 8.90
CA GLY A 26 -6.09 4.22 7.98
C GLY A 26 -5.01 5.22 7.55
N PHE A 27 -3.78 4.75 7.35
CA PHE A 27 -2.62 5.57 6.92
C PHE A 27 -2.37 6.80 7.78
N ASN A 28 -2.35 6.64 9.10
CA ASN A 28 -1.93 7.75 9.97
C ASN A 28 -0.48 8.12 9.74
N GLY A 29 -0.20 9.41 9.65
CA GLY A 29 1.17 9.90 9.43
C GLY A 29 1.25 11.41 9.31
N ASN A 30 2.48 11.90 9.35
CA ASN A 30 2.79 13.32 9.27
C ASN A 30 2.97 13.83 7.82
N GLY A 31 2.63 13.00 6.83
CA GLY A 31 2.68 13.36 5.43
C GLY A 31 4.04 13.18 4.76
N MET A 32 4.04 13.34 3.43
CA MET A 32 5.23 13.09 2.61
C MET A 32 6.37 14.08 2.86
N GLU A 33 6.07 15.34 3.16
CA GLU A 33 7.13 16.34 3.42
C GLU A 33 7.89 16.02 4.71
N TYR A 34 7.20 15.61 5.76
CA TYR A 34 7.85 15.14 6.98
C TYR A 34 8.71 13.89 6.73
N ALA A 35 8.21 12.96 5.93
CA ALA A 35 8.97 11.78 5.52
C ALA A 35 10.22 12.18 4.72
N ALA A 36 10.09 13.08 3.74
CA ALA A 36 11.20 13.57 2.92
C ALA A 36 12.29 14.25 3.77
N GLN A 37 11.89 15.09 4.74
CA GLN A 37 12.84 15.75 5.66
C GLN A 37 13.62 14.72 6.49
N ASN A 38 12.94 13.71 7.05
CA ASN A 38 13.58 12.67 7.82
C ASN A 38 14.53 11.82 6.96
N LEU A 39 14.14 11.50 5.74
CA LEU A 39 14.97 10.73 4.80
C LEU A 39 16.20 11.52 4.35
N ALA A 40 16.05 12.84 4.12
CA ALA A 40 17.16 13.73 3.79
C ALA A 40 18.19 13.87 4.92
N ALA A 41 17.78 13.69 6.17
CA ALA A 41 18.65 13.77 7.34
C ALA A 41 19.46 12.49 7.61
N ILE A 42 19.28 11.44 6.80
CA ILE A 42 20.01 10.16 6.95
C ILE A 42 21.37 10.28 6.25
N ASP A 43 22.44 10.47 7.00
CA ASP A 43 23.81 10.57 6.47
C ASP A 43 24.29 9.28 5.80
N ARG A 44 23.93 8.11 6.36
CA ARG A 44 24.31 6.80 5.85
C ARG A 44 23.14 5.83 5.89
N ARG A 45 22.71 5.37 4.72
CA ARG A 45 21.71 4.31 4.62
C ARG A 45 22.34 2.94 4.87
N PRO A 46 21.85 2.18 5.88
CA PRO A 46 22.44 0.88 6.26
C PRO A 46 22.02 -0.25 5.30
N ALA A 47 20.91 -0.06 4.54
CA ALA A 47 20.30 -1.09 3.71
C ALA A 47 19.49 -0.46 2.56
N VAL A 48 18.88 -1.32 1.73
CA VAL A 48 17.93 -0.93 0.69
C VAL A 48 16.71 -0.24 1.32
N LEU A 49 16.35 0.92 0.80
CA LEU A 49 15.22 1.73 1.26
C LEU A 49 14.11 1.76 0.23
N GLY A 50 12.96 1.23 0.56
CA GLY A 50 11.74 1.37 -0.21
C GLY A 50 10.80 2.42 0.36
N VAL A 51 10.12 3.17 -0.50
CA VAL A 51 9.00 4.03 -0.10
C VAL A 51 7.68 3.41 -0.54
N ASN A 52 6.70 3.39 0.37
CA ASN A 52 5.37 2.86 0.12
C ASN A 52 4.37 4.02 0.13
N VAL A 53 3.78 4.30 -1.03
CA VAL A 53 2.89 5.45 -1.24
C VAL A 53 1.45 5.02 -1.39
N GLY A 54 0.53 5.88 -0.95
CA GLY A 54 -0.91 5.68 -1.04
C GLY A 54 -1.63 7.03 -1.01
N ALA A 55 -2.89 7.04 -1.45
CA ALA A 55 -3.72 8.25 -1.44
C ALA A 55 -4.16 8.62 -0.03
N ASN A 56 -4.44 9.90 0.19
CA ASN A 56 -5.11 10.38 1.38
C ASN A 56 -6.58 9.92 1.42
N LYS A 57 -7.10 9.69 2.62
CA LYS A 57 -8.48 9.20 2.81
C LYS A 57 -9.55 10.12 2.22
N THR A 58 -9.29 11.42 2.24
CA THR A 58 -10.21 12.48 1.76
C THR A 58 -9.68 13.17 0.51
N SER A 59 -8.85 12.49 -0.27
CA SER A 59 -8.31 13.04 -1.51
C SER A 59 -9.42 13.29 -2.53
N ALA A 60 -9.38 14.44 -3.19
CA ALA A 60 -10.23 14.74 -4.33
C ALA A 60 -9.74 14.06 -5.61
N ASP A 61 -8.43 13.82 -5.71
CA ASP A 61 -7.77 13.11 -6.80
C ASP A 61 -6.76 12.09 -6.24
N PRO A 62 -7.21 10.86 -5.98
CA PRO A 62 -6.33 9.82 -5.47
C PRO A 62 -5.16 9.47 -6.42
N ILE A 63 -5.33 9.63 -7.74
CA ILE A 63 -4.29 9.30 -8.71
C ILE A 63 -3.17 10.33 -8.64
N GLU A 64 -3.51 11.62 -8.55
CA GLU A 64 -2.54 12.69 -8.36
C GLU A 64 -1.77 12.55 -7.05
N ASP A 65 -2.40 12.06 -5.99
CA ASP A 65 -1.71 11.74 -4.73
C ASP A 65 -0.55 10.77 -4.91
N TYR A 66 -0.70 9.75 -5.79
CA TYR A 66 0.40 8.83 -6.10
C TYR A 66 1.50 9.52 -6.89
N HIS A 67 1.15 10.31 -7.91
CA HIS A 67 2.12 11.05 -8.72
C HIS A 67 3.01 11.93 -7.83
N VAL A 68 2.40 12.84 -7.07
CA VAL A 68 3.15 13.79 -6.24
C VAL A 68 3.97 13.10 -5.14
N ALA A 69 3.45 12.02 -4.55
CA ALA A 69 4.19 11.29 -3.52
C ALA A 69 5.39 10.54 -4.11
N VAL A 70 5.26 9.95 -5.30
CA VAL A 70 6.36 9.30 -6.01
C VAL A 70 7.40 10.34 -6.42
N ALA A 71 7.00 11.44 -7.09
CA ALA A 71 7.90 12.52 -7.51
C ALA A 71 8.72 13.05 -6.33
N ARG A 72 8.07 13.24 -5.18
CA ARG A 72 8.71 13.80 -3.99
C ARG A 72 9.65 12.84 -3.26
N LEU A 73 9.30 11.55 -3.16
CA LEU A 73 10.00 10.60 -2.30
C LEU A 73 11.00 9.70 -3.05
N ALA A 74 10.87 9.54 -4.38
CA ALA A 74 11.76 8.69 -5.16
C ALA A 74 13.23 9.11 -5.09
N ALA A 75 13.52 10.39 -4.83
CA ALA A 75 14.90 10.90 -4.66
C ALA A 75 15.66 10.18 -3.53
N PHE A 76 14.95 9.69 -2.54
CA PHE A 76 15.50 9.06 -1.34
C PHE A 76 15.44 7.53 -1.36
N ALA A 77 14.79 6.93 -2.36
CA ALA A 77 14.46 5.51 -2.37
C ALA A 77 15.28 4.71 -3.37
N ASP A 78 15.43 3.42 -3.09
CA ASP A 78 15.98 2.42 -4.00
C ASP A 78 14.88 1.70 -4.79
N TYR A 79 13.62 1.76 -4.32
CA TYR A 79 12.42 1.33 -5.03
C TYR A 79 11.17 2.05 -4.49
N VAL A 80 10.10 2.04 -5.27
CA VAL A 80 8.80 2.61 -4.89
C VAL A 80 7.72 1.53 -4.94
N THR A 81 6.81 1.53 -3.97
CA THR A 81 5.61 0.68 -3.94
C THR A 81 4.36 1.54 -4.03
N LEU A 82 3.53 1.31 -5.04
CA LEU A 82 2.17 1.84 -5.12
C LEU A 82 1.23 0.91 -4.33
N ASN A 83 0.69 1.41 -3.23
CA ASN A 83 -0.18 0.61 -2.35
C ASN A 83 -1.65 0.95 -2.59
N ILE A 84 -2.33 0.13 -3.38
CA ILE A 84 -3.75 0.28 -3.74
C ILE A 84 -4.66 -0.68 -2.98
N SER A 85 -4.15 -1.36 -1.97
CA SER A 85 -4.81 -2.55 -1.43
C SER A 85 -5.20 -2.45 0.04
N SER A 86 -5.05 -1.27 0.68
CA SER A 86 -5.44 -1.12 2.08
C SER A 86 -6.96 -1.26 2.27
N PRO A 87 -7.42 -2.16 3.15
CA PRO A 87 -8.83 -2.28 3.46
C PRO A 87 -9.33 -1.17 4.39
N ASN A 88 -8.42 -0.38 4.93
CA ASN A 88 -8.69 0.61 5.98
C ASN A 88 -8.88 2.04 5.43
N THR A 89 -8.86 2.18 4.09
CA THR A 89 -9.09 3.44 3.38
C THR A 89 -10.21 3.21 2.36
N PRO A 90 -11.38 3.83 2.53
CA PRO A 90 -12.49 3.68 1.59
C PRO A 90 -12.09 4.02 0.14
N GLY A 91 -12.59 3.25 -0.81
CA GLY A 91 -12.34 3.48 -2.24
C GLY A 91 -10.95 3.08 -2.75
N LEU A 92 -9.98 2.84 -1.87
CA LEU A 92 -8.62 2.54 -2.32
C LEU A 92 -8.52 1.23 -3.11
N ARG A 93 -9.31 0.22 -2.74
CA ARG A 93 -9.37 -1.06 -3.46
C ARG A 93 -10.05 -0.95 -4.82
N ASP A 94 -10.89 0.08 -5.03
CA ASP A 94 -11.56 0.33 -6.30
C ASP A 94 -10.53 0.74 -7.39
N LEU A 95 -9.37 1.27 -7.00
CA LEU A 95 -8.24 1.56 -7.90
C LEU A 95 -7.65 0.30 -8.56
N GLN A 96 -8.07 -0.90 -8.15
CA GLN A 96 -7.71 -2.15 -8.82
C GLN A 96 -8.60 -2.44 -10.05
N ALA A 97 -9.63 -1.61 -10.33
CA ALA A 97 -10.42 -1.69 -11.55
C ALA A 97 -9.60 -1.24 -12.78
N ASP A 98 -9.81 -1.87 -13.91
CA ASP A 98 -8.95 -1.82 -15.10
C ASP A 98 -8.48 -0.41 -15.52
N GLN A 99 -9.39 0.54 -15.71
CA GLN A 99 -9.04 1.89 -16.17
C GLN A 99 -8.32 2.72 -15.09
N LEU A 100 -8.78 2.64 -13.85
CA LEU A 100 -8.18 3.37 -12.74
C LEU A 100 -6.77 2.86 -12.46
N LEU A 101 -6.54 1.55 -12.59
CA LEU A 101 -5.22 0.96 -12.43
C LEU A 101 -4.24 1.48 -13.48
N GLN A 102 -4.65 1.57 -14.76
CA GLN A 102 -3.81 2.12 -15.82
C GLN A 102 -3.36 3.56 -15.51
N HIS A 103 -4.29 4.43 -15.13
CA HIS A 103 -3.99 5.81 -14.77
C HIS A 103 -3.05 5.90 -13.57
N LEU A 104 -3.25 5.05 -12.57
CA LEU A 104 -2.41 5.02 -11.38
C LEU A 104 -0.98 4.57 -11.70
N LEU A 105 -0.80 3.53 -12.53
CA LEU A 105 0.51 3.06 -12.93
C LEU A 105 1.23 4.11 -13.79
N ALA A 106 0.50 4.78 -14.69
CA ALA A 106 1.02 5.90 -15.46
C ALA A 106 1.45 7.07 -14.56
N ALA A 107 0.65 7.41 -13.55
CA ALA A 107 0.99 8.45 -12.55
C ALA A 107 2.25 8.10 -11.76
N GLY A 108 2.41 6.84 -11.33
CA GLY A 108 3.62 6.37 -10.67
C GLY A 108 4.86 6.49 -11.57
N ARG A 109 4.77 6.09 -12.83
CA ARG A 109 5.87 6.25 -13.81
C ARG A 109 6.18 7.72 -14.11
N SER A 110 5.15 8.57 -14.24
CA SER A 110 5.31 10.01 -14.41
C SER A 110 6.05 10.63 -13.22
N GLY A 111 5.68 10.27 -11.98
CA GLY A 111 6.37 10.75 -10.79
C GLY A 111 7.85 10.33 -10.72
N LEU A 112 8.18 9.09 -11.15
CA LEU A 112 9.58 8.65 -11.26
C LEU A 112 10.36 9.46 -12.31
N ALA A 113 9.73 9.74 -13.47
CA ALA A 113 10.32 10.53 -14.52
C ALA A 113 10.58 11.98 -14.07
N GLU A 114 9.63 12.60 -13.38
CA GLU A 114 9.75 13.94 -12.78
C GLU A 114 10.88 14.01 -11.76
N ALA A 115 11.01 12.97 -10.91
CA ALA A 115 12.11 12.85 -9.96
C ALA A 115 13.47 12.56 -10.63
N GLY A 116 13.54 12.32 -11.95
CA GLY A 116 14.74 11.91 -12.66
C GLY A 116 15.28 10.56 -12.21
N LYS A 117 14.44 9.65 -11.73
CA LYS A 117 14.83 8.36 -11.15
C LYS A 117 14.46 7.18 -12.03
N LYS A 118 15.40 6.23 -12.15
CA LYS A 118 15.22 4.93 -12.79
C LYS A 118 15.39 3.82 -11.75
N ILE A 119 14.40 3.72 -10.86
CA ILE A 119 14.35 2.73 -9.78
C ILE A 119 13.12 1.83 -9.96
N PRO A 120 13.12 0.60 -9.39
CA PRO A 120 11.99 -0.30 -9.48
C PRO A 120 10.70 0.29 -8.94
N LEU A 121 9.61 0.05 -9.67
CA LEU A 121 8.24 0.38 -9.29
C LEU A 121 7.47 -0.91 -9.02
N PHE A 122 6.97 -1.07 -7.80
CA PHE A 122 6.17 -2.23 -7.41
C PHE A 122 4.71 -1.85 -7.18
N LEU A 123 3.81 -2.80 -7.44
CA LEU A 123 2.39 -2.68 -7.12
C LEU A 123 2.05 -3.63 -5.95
N LYS A 124 1.48 -3.12 -4.86
CA LYS A 124 1.03 -3.95 -3.74
C LYS A 124 -0.47 -4.20 -3.80
N VAL A 125 -0.85 -5.49 -3.90
CA VAL A 125 -2.23 -5.94 -4.10
C VAL A 125 -2.85 -6.55 -2.84
N ALA A 126 -4.18 -6.64 -2.83
CA ALA A 126 -4.94 -7.32 -1.78
C ALA A 126 -4.93 -8.85 -2.00
N PRO A 127 -5.02 -9.67 -0.94
CA PRO A 127 -5.14 -11.11 -1.06
C PRO A 127 -6.55 -11.56 -1.49
N ASP A 128 -7.56 -10.72 -1.26
CA ASP A 128 -8.98 -11.03 -1.48
C ASP A 128 -9.40 -10.91 -2.96
N LEU A 129 -8.48 -11.09 -3.90
CA LEU A 129 -8.72 -10.93 -5.34
C LEU A 129 -9.10 -12.26 -6.00
N GLN A 130 -10.06 -12.20 -6.93
CA GLN A 130 -10.39 -13.32 -7.79
C GLN A 130 -9.29 -13.55 -8.85
N THR A 131 -9.09 -14.80 -9.27
CA THR A 131 -8.06 -15.17 -10.27
C THR A 131 -8.14 -14.35 -11.56
N THR A 132 -9.36 -14.03 -12.02
CA THR A 132 -9.58 -13.19 -13.20
C THR A 132 -9.08 -11.77 -13.01
N ALA A 133 -9.28 -11.18 -11.82
CA ALA A 133 -8.77 -9.86 -11.48
C ALA A 133 -7.23 -9.87 -11.40
N ILE A 134 -6.64 -10.90 -10.79
CA ILE A 134 -5.18 -11.05 -10.72
C ILE A 134 -4.57 -11.07 -12.13
N ARG A 135 -5.13 -11.84 -13.06
CA ARG A 135 -4.63 -11.91 -14.45
C ARG A 135 -4.67 -10.55 -15.15
N LYS A 136 -5.73 -9.77 -14.96
CA LYS A 136 -5.86 -8.41 -15.52
C LYS A 136 -4.83 -7.46 -14.91
N ILE A 137 -4.64 -7.51 -13.59
CA ILE A 137 -3.63 -6.70 -12.90
C ILE A 137 -2.24 -7.03 -13.42
N VAL A 138 -1.90 -8.31 -13.58
CA VAL A 138 -0.60 -8.73 -14.13
C VAL A 138 -0.40 -8.20 -15.54
N ALA A 139 -1.39 -8.34 -16.44
CA ALA A 139 -1.31 -7.81 -17.80
C ALA A 139 -1.08 -6.29 -17.78
N CYS A 140 -1.87 -5.56 -17.00
CA CYS A 140 -1.72 -4.11 -16.85
C CYS A 140 -0.33 -3.72 -16.31
N CYS A 141 0.22 -4.48 -15.36
CA CYS A 141 1.57 -4.25 -14.85
C CYS A 141 2.64 -4.43 -15.93
N VAL A 142 2.50 -5.45 -16.78
CA VAL A 142 3.42 -5.68 -17.91
C VAL A 142 3.35 -4.52 -18.91
N ASP A 143 2.15 -4.10 -19.29
CA ASP A 143 1.92 -3.00 -20.24
C ASP A 143 2.50 -1.66 -19.75
N HIS A 144 2.53 -1.45 -18.43
CA HIS A 144 3.07 -0.23 -17.80
C HIS A 144 4.48 -0.40 -17.23
N ASN A 145 5.19 -1.47 -17.60
CA ASN A 145 6.56 -1.76 -17.15
C ASN A 145 6.73 -1.72 -15.63
N VAL A 146 5.77 -2.25 -14.87
CA VAL A 146 5.89 -2.43 -13.42
C VAL A 146 6.90 -3.55 -13.16
N ASP A 147 7.86 -3.31 -12.27
CA ASP A 147 9.00 -4.21 -12.06
C ASP A 147 8.66 -5.43 -11.19
N GLY A 148 7.54 -5.38 -10.47
CA GLY A 148 7.05 -6.51 -9.69
C GLY A 148 5.76 -6.24 -8.92
N ILE A 149 5.18 -7.31 -8.39
CA ILE A 149 3.95 -7.28 -7.58
C ILE A 149 4.29 -7.76 -6.18
N ILE A 150 3.84 -7.01 -5.16
CA ILE A 150 3.92 -7.43 -3.77
C ILE A 150 2.61 -8.13 -3.38
N ALA A 151 2.68 -9.41 -3.21
CA ALA A 151 1.62 -10.26 -2.71
C ALA A 151 1.93 -10.64 -1.25
N THR A 152 1.17 -10.14 -0.28
CA THR A 152 0.01 -9.28 -0.45
C THR A 152 -0.08 -8.24 0.68
N ASN A 153 -1.15 -7.42 0.68
CA ASN A 153 -1.58 -6.65 1.85
C ASN A 153 -2.34 -7.58 2.81
N THR A 154 -2.94 -7.01 3.85
CA THR A 154 -3.81 -7.69 4.81
C THR A 154 -5.15 -8.08 4.19
N THR A 155 -5.78 -9.15 4.72
CA THR A 155 -7.11 -9.61 4.28
C THR A 155 -8.24 -9.06 5.13
N VAL A 156 -9.42 -8.90 4.55
CA VAL A 156 -10.68 -8.68 5.28
C VAL A 156 -11.40 -9.99 5.59
N THR A 157 -10.98 -11.08 4.95
CA THR A 157 -11.52 -12.42 5.22
C THR A 157 -11.13 -12.88 6.62
N ARG A 158 -12.02 -13.64 7.26
CA ARG A 158 -11.81 -14.27 8.56
C ARG A 158 -11.89 -15.78 8.38
N PRO A 159 -10.76 -16.50 8.48
CA PRO A 159 -10.79 -17.96 8.59
C PRO A 159 -11.64 -18.42 9.77
N GLU A 160 -12.39 -19.52 9.59
CA GLU A 160 -13.29 -20.05 10.61
C GLU A 160 -12.56 -20.57 11.85
N GLU A 161 -11.31 -20.93 11.70
CA GLU A 161 -10.48 -21.53 12.75
C GLU A 161 -9.92 -20.51 13.74
N LEU A 162 -10.17 -19.21 13.56
CA LEU A 162 -9.69 -18.18 14.48
C LEU A 162 -10.28 -18.35 15.86
N SER A 163 -9.43 -18.36 16.88
CA SER A 163 -9.80 -18.63 18.28
C SER A 163 -9.58 -17.43 19.21
N SER A 164 -8.89 -16.39 18.76
CA SER A 164 -8.65 -15.19 19.57
C SER A 164 -9.92 -14.37 19.77
N THR A 165 -10.07 -13.78 20.94
CA THR A 165 -11.21 -12.93 21.33
C THR A 165 -11.41 -11.71 20.42
N ASN A 166 -10.39 -11.30 19.68
CA ASN A 166 -10.41 -10.18 18.75
C ASN A 166 -10.73 -10.61 17.30
N ALA A 167 -11.14 -11.87 17.05
CA ALA A 167 -11.32 -12.38 15.67
C ALA A 167 -12.35 -11.58 14.86
N ASP A 168 -13.40 -11.07 15.52
CA ASP A 168 -14.49 -10.32 14.90
C ASP A 168 -14.21 -8.82 14.71
N GLU A 169 -13.05 -8.36 15.15
CA GLU A 169 -12.68 -6.94 14.99
C GLU A 169 -12.56 -6.56 13.51
N GLN A 170 -13.05 -5.37 13.18
CA GLN A 170 -12.92 -4.81 11.84
C GLN A 170 -11.47 -4.38 11.56
N GLY A 171 -11.02 -4.60 10.34
CA GLY A 171 -9.68 -4.22 9.89
C GLY A 171 -9.02 -5.30 9.03
N GLY A 172 -7.78 -5.06 8.66
CA GLY A 172 -6.97 -6.02 7.92
C GLY A 172 -6.29 -7.02 8.84
N LEU A 173 -6.52 -8.30 8.61
CA LEU A 173 -5.86 -9.41 9.27
C LEU A 173 -4.52 -9.72 8.60
N SER A 174 -3.49 -9.90 9.41
CA SER A 174 -2.13 -10.30 9.00
C SER A 174 -1.57 -11.37 9.95
N GLY A 175 -0.41 -11.90 9.61
CA GLY A 175 0.26 -12.96 10.37
C GLY A 175 -0.02 -14.36 9.82
N ALA A 176 0.14 -15.39 10.66
CA ALA A 176 0.00 -16.79 10.24
C ALA A 176 -1.30 -17.11 9.48
N PRO A 177 -2.47 -16.58 9.87
CA PRO A 177 -3.73 -16.85 9.16
C PRO A 177 -3.77 -16.35 7.72
N LEU A 178 -2.96 -15.34 7.39
CA LEU A 178 -2.90 -14.79 6.03
C LEU A 178 -1.99 -15.58 5.10
N PHE A 179 -1.03 -16.32 5.63
CA PHE A 179 0.07 -16.90 4.84
C PHE A 179 -0.40 -17.78 3.67
N ALA A 180 -1.42 -18.61 3.91
CA ALA A 180 -1.96 -19.49 2.88
C ALA A 180 -2.76 -18.75 1.78
N MET A 181 -3.12 -17.49 2.02
CA MET A 181 -3.91 -16.66 1.11
C MET A 181 -3.04 -15.70 0.26
N SER A 182 -1.75 -15.63 0.59
CA SER A 182 -0.80 -14.69 -0.04
C SER A 182 -0.07 -15.30 -1.22
#